data_1929396ab93932e28e7365cac2b72260
#
_entry.id   1929396ab93932e28e7365cac2b72260
#
_cell.length_a   1.000
_cell.length_b   1.000
_cell.length_c   1.000
_cell.angle_alpha   90.00
_cell.angle_beta   90.00
_cell.angle_gamma   90.00
#
_symmetry.space_group_name_H-M   'P 1'
#
loop_
_entity.id
_entity.type
_entity.pdbx_description
1 polymer ?
#
loop_
_entity_poly.entity_id
_entity_poly.type
_entity_poly.pdbx_seq_one_letter_code
_entity_poly.pdbx_strand_id
1 'polypeptide(L)'
;MKKTLAAIAILMLAASGCGYTTKSLLPSDYKTIHVENFKNALKITAEQSNERMYRGYRPGMEISITKAVIDKYLMDGNLRIDSAERADLILSAELIDFNRGGITYDSSDNVQEYRIKLVVSMELTEAKSGKTVWKESGFAGETTYRTSGSLETSESAAIDNAIADLAKRIVERTIEAW
;
A
#
# COMPACT_ATOMS: atom_id res chain seq x y z
N MET A 1 -0.21 18.72 55.04
CA MET A 1 -1.10 17.64 54.63
C MET A 1 -2.01 18.01 53.47
N LYS A 2 -2.79 19.14 53.46
CA LYS A 2 -3.66 19.52 52.34
C LYS A 2 -2.90 19.81 51.02
N LYS A 3 -1.71 20.42 51.09
CA LYS A 3 -0.88 20.72 49.90
C LYS A 3 -0.23 19.48 49.29
N THR A 4 0.11 18.48 50.09
CA THR A 4 0.66 17.19 49.58
C THR A 4 -0.39 16.32 48.94
N LEU A 5 -1.64 16.33 49.45
CA LEU A 5 -2.77 15.66 48.80
C LEU A 5 -3.11 16.25 47.42
N ALA A 6 -3.08 17.58 47.31
CA ALA A 6 -3.34 18.26 46.03
C ALA A 6 -2.27 17.94 44.98
N ALA A 7 -0.99 17.85 45.38
CA ALA A 7 0.10 17.48 44.48
C ALA A 7 -0.02 16.03 43.98
N ILE A 8 -0.44 15.10 44.82
CA ILE A 8 -0.66 13.69 44.43
C ILE A 8 -1.86 13.56 43.48
N ALA A 9 -2.94 14.33 43.72
CA ALA A 9 -4.10 14.34 42.82
C ALA A 9 -3.76 14.87 41.42
N ILE A 10 -2.93 15.91 41.32
CA ILE A 10 -2.47 16.47 40.03
C ILE A 10 -1.57 15.46 39.30
N LEU A 11 -0.72 14.74 40.02
CA LEU A 11 0.17 13.73 39.45
C LEU A 11 -0.62 12.51 38.91
N MET A 12 -1.72 12.13 39.54
CA MET A 12 -2.61 11.07 39.06
C MET A 12 -3.42 11.47 37.83
N LEU A 13 -3.79 12.74 37.65
CA LEU A 13 -4.46 13.22 36.44
C LEU A 13 -3.50 13.28 35.23
N ALA A 14 -2.21 13.46 35.44
CA ALA A 14 -1.21 13.46 34.37
C ALA A 14 -0.88 12.04 33.83
N ALA A 15 -1.29 11.00 34.53
CA ALA A 15 -1.10 9.59 34.13
C ALA A 15 -2.21 9.03 33.21
N SER A 16 -3.24 9.81 32.88
CA SER A 16 -4.19 9.46 31.80
C SER A 16 -3.51 9.62 30.45
N GLY A 17 -2.56 8.73 30.18
CA GLY A 17 -1.85 8.64 28.92
C GLY A 17 -2.84 8.41 27.78
N CYS A 18 -2.65 9.14 26.69
CA CYS A 18 -3.32 8.88 25.42
C CYS A 18 -3.16 7.40 25.09
N GLY A 19 -4.22 6.63 25.27
CA GLY A 19 -4.27 5.25 24.85
C GLY A 19 -4.19 5.20 23.32
N TYR A 20 -3.01 5.02 22.78
CA TYR A 20 -2.82 4.62 21.40
C TYR A 20 -3.45 3.22 21.28
N THR A 21 -4.66 3.14 20.73
CA THR A 21 -5.27 1.85 20.41
C THR A 21 -4.59 1.34 19.15
N THR A 22 -3.76 0.34 19.27
CA THR A 22 -3.24 -0.47 18.15
C THR A 22 -4.28 -1.45 17.60
N LYS A 23 -5.55 -1.30 18.01
CA LYS A 23 -6.60 -2.18 17.51
C LYS A 23 -7.02 -1.72 16.13
N SER A 24 -6.98 -2.67 15.19
CA SER A 24 -7.64 -2.57 13.89
C SER A 24 -9.08 -2.10 14.05
N LEU A 25 -9.55 -1.22 13.17
CA LEU A 25 -10.96 -0.82 13.09
C LEU A 25 -11.84 -1.88 12.41
N LEU A 26 -11.26 -3.00 12.01
CA LEU A 26 -11.97 -4.16 11.46
C LEU A 26 -13.04 -4.67 12.43
N PRO A 27 -14.25 -4.97 11.95
CA PRO A 27 -15.21 -5.74 12.71
C PRO A 27 -14.60 -7.03 13.25
N SER A 28 -14.89 -7.38 14.51
CA SER A 28 -14.30 -8.53 15.20
C SER A 28 -14.56 -9.89 14.52
N ASP A 29 -15.48 -9.93 13.57
CA ASP A 29 -15.90 -11.12 12.85
C ASP A 29 -14.94 -11.49 11.70
N TYR A 30 -14.15 -10.54 11.21
CA TYR A 30 -13.17 -10.78 10.15
C TYR A 30 -11.79 -11.08 10.75
N LYS A 31 -11.27 -12.28 10.48
CA LYS A 31 -9.98 -12.76 10.97
C LYS A 31 -9.05 -13.23 9.86
N THR A 32 -9.63 -13.53 8.70
CA THR A 32 -8.90 -14.13 7.58
C THR A 32 -9.21 -13.41 6.28
N ILE A 33 -8.20 -13.36 5.41
CA ILE A 33 -8.30 -12.76 4.09
C ILE A 33 -7.68 -13.67 3.04
N HIS A 34 -8.32 -13.77 1.89
CA HIS A 34 -7.75 -14.29 0.67
C HIS A 34 -7.37 -13.14 -0.25
N VAL A 35 -6.14 -13.15 -0.75
CA VAL A 35 -5.68 -12.18 -1.76
C VAL A 35 -5.63 -12.92 -3.09
N GLU A 36 -6.53 -12.55 -4.00
CA GLU A 36 -6.50 -13.06 -5.37
C GLU A 36 -5.25 -12.59 -6.11
N ASN A 37 -4.80 -13.37 -7.09
CA ASN A 37 -3.74 -12.91 -7.98
C ASN A 37 -4.19 -11.64 -8.71
N PHE A 38 -3.45 -10.56 -8.54
CA PHE A 38 -3.73 -9.30 -9.23
C PHE A 38 -3.71 -9.50 -10.74
N LYS A 39 -4.66 -8.93 -11.43
CA LYS A 39 -4.72 -8.98 -12.88
C LYS A 39 -3.97 -7.80 -13.49
N ASN A 40 -3.44 -8.02 -14.68
CA ASN A 40 -2.86 -6.95 -15.46
C ASN A 40 -3.91 -6.39 -16.42
N ALA A 41 -4.37 -5.18 -16.18
CA ALA A 41 -5.32 -4.47 -17.04
C ALA A 41 -4.64 -3.32 -17.82
N LEU A 42 -3.31 -3.24 -17.78
CA LEU A 42 -2.57 -2.25 -18.56
C LEU A 42 -2.73 -2.51 -20.07
N LYS A 43 -3.18 -1.49 -20.76
CA LYS A 43 -3.30 -1.51 -22.23
C LYS A 43 -2.10 -0.83 -22.87
N ILE A 44 -0.89 -1.30 -22.55
CA ILE A 44 0.34 -0.77 -23.14
C ILE A 44 0.61 -1.47 -24.45
N THR A 45 0.55 -0.72 -25.56
CA THR A 45 0.97 -1.25 -26.87
C THR A 45 2.49 -1.34 -26.95
N ALA A 46 3.01 -2.13 -27.92
CA ALA A 46 4.45 -2.25 -28.14
C ALA A 46 5.11 -0.87 -28.45
N GLU A 47 4.37 0.03 -29.08
CA GLU A 47 4.83 1.40 -29.37
C GLU A 47 4.91 2.24 -28.08
N GLN A 48 3.88 2.15 -27.22
CA GLN A 48 3.82 2.87 -25.96
C GLN A 48 4.84 2.36 -24.91
N SER A 49 5.24 1.09 -24.96
CA SER A 49 6.25 0.55 -24.04
C SER A 49 7.62 1.25 -24.16
N ASN A 50 7.90 1.88 -25.31
CA ASN A 50 9.10 2.68 -25.54
C ASN A 50 8.96 4.14 -25.08
N GLU A 51 7.76 4.60 -24.74
CA GLU A 51 7.55 5.94 -24.23
C GLU A 51 8.20 6.11 -22.85
N ARG A 52 8.71 7.31 -22.58
CA ARG A 52 9.43 7.62 -21.32
C ARG A 52 8.60 7.27 -20.08
N MET A 53 7.28 7.43 -20.14
CA MET A 53 6.38 7.22 -19.01
C MET A 53 6.18 5.74 -18.66
N TYR A 54 6.35 4.80 -19.61
CA TYR A 54 6.24 3.35 -19.40
C TYR A 54 7.60 2.66 -19.26
N ARG A 55 8.67 3.42 -19.35
CA ARG A 55 10.02 2.87 -19.17
C ARG A 55 10.14 2.28 -17.76
N GLY A 56 10.63 1.06 -17.68
CA GLY A 56 10.74 0.30 -16.44
C GLY A 56 9.55 -0.63 -16.18
N TYR A 57 8.42 -0.48 -16.88
CA TYR A 57 7.36 -1.49 -16.82
C TYR A 57 7.89 -2.86 -17.28
N ARG A 58 7.51 -3.90 -16.54
CA ARG A 58 7.85 -5.30 -16.83
C ARG A 58 6.59 -6.15 -16.80
N PRO A 59 6.37 -7.01 -17.81
CA PRO A 59 5.32 -8.03 -17.73
C PRO A 59 5.48 -8.90 -16.48
N GLY A 60 4.39 -9.20 -15.79
CA GLY A 60 4.41 -9.97 -14.54
C GLY A 60 4.59 -9.10 -13.28
N MET A 61 4.55 -7.78 -13.39
CA MET A 61 4.62 -6.86 -12.24
C MET A 61 3.44 -7.09 -11.27
N GLU A 62 2.27 -7.47 -11.78
CA GLU A 62 1.10 -7.84 -10.99
C GLU A 62 1.35 -9.02 -10.06
N ILE A 63 2.23 -9.95 -10.44
CA ILE A 63 2.64 -11.08 -9.61
C ILE A 63 3.48 -10.57 -8.43
N SER A 64 4.41 -9.66 -8.70
CA SER A 64 5.26 -9.04 -7.66
C SER A 64 4.42 -8.23 -6.67
N ILE A 65 3.41 -7.49 -7.16
CA ILE A 65 2.46 -6.75 -6.32
C ILE A 65 1.66 -7.72 -5.45
N THR A 66 1.10 -8.78 -6.01
CA THR A 66 0.35 -9.81 -5.25
C THR A 66 1.19 -10.37 -4.11
N LYS A 67 2.44 -10.75 -4.42
CA LYS A 67 3.36 -11.28 -3.41
C LYS A 67 3.64 -10.26 -2.32
N ALA A 68 3.93 -9.02 -2.67
CA ALA A 68 4.23 -7.96 -1.70
C ALA A 68 3.02 -7.68 -0.77
N VAL A 69 1.80 -7.71 -1.30
CA VAL A 69 0.56 -7.54 -0.52
C VAL A 69 0.38 -8.70 0.45
N ILE A 70 0.56 -9.94 0.01
CA ILE A 70 0.49 -11.13 0.88
C ILE A 70 1.55 -11.05 1.99
N ASP A 71 2.80 -10.78 1.63
CA ASP A 71 3.91 -10.64 2.60
C ASP A 71 3.60 -9.53 3.62
N LYS A 72 2.97 -8.43 3.17
CA LYS A 72 2.61 -7.33 4.06
C LYS A 72 1.50 -7.70 5.04
N TYR A 73 0.46 -8.46 4.63
CA TYR A 73 -0.55 -8.99 5.55
C TYR A 73 0.06 -9.95 6.58
N LEU A 74 1.00 -10.82 6.16
CA LEU A 74 1.70 -11.72 7.06
C LEU A 74 2.52 -10.98 8.12
N MET A 75 3.11 -9.83 7.77
CA MET A 75 3.87 -8.99 8.69
C MET A 75 2.97 -8.17 9.62
N ASP A 76 1.82 -7.71 9.11
CA ASP A 76 0.88 -6.88 9.87
C ASP A 76 0.15 -7.68 10.96
N GLY A 77 -0.30 -8.89 10.65
CA GLY A 77 -0.86 -9.85 11.59
C GLY A 77 -2.31 -9.61 12.03
N ASN A 78 -2.98 -8.52 11.60
CA ASN A 78 -4.39 -8.27 11.92
C ASN A 78 -5.32 -9.24 11.20
N LEU A 79 -5.02 -9.57 9.94
CA LEU A 79 -5.73 -10.57 9.15
C LEU A 79 -4.77 -11.69 8.74
N ARG A 80 -5.17 -12.93 8.96
CA ARG A 80 -4.39 -14.09 8.51
C ARG A 80 -4.73 -14.43 7.06
N ILE A 81 -3.71 -14.73 6.28
CA ILE A 81 -3.90 -15.25 4.91
C ILE A 81 -4.48 -16.66 4.98
N ASP A 82 -5.53 -16.91 4.20
CA ASP A 82 -6.15 -18.24 4.04
C ASP A 82 -6.59 -18.47 2.58
N SER A 83 -7.05 -19.69 2.29
CA SER A 83 -7.61 -20.02 0.97
C SER A 83 -8.98 -19.35 0.76
N ALA A 84 -9.38 -19.17 -0.48
CA ALA A 84 -10.64 -18.50 -0.84
C ALA A 84 -11.87 -19.13 -0.16
N GLU A 85 -11.85 -20.48 0.03
CA GLU A 85 -12.96 -21.24 0.61
C GLU A 85 -13.11 -21.03 2.12
N ARG A 86 -12.04 -20.62 2.80
CA ARG A 86 -12.00 -20.46 4.27
C ARG A 86 -11.85 -19.03 4.74
N ALA A 87 -11.53 -18.13 3.84
CA ALA A 87 -11.36 -16.74 4.18
C ALA A 87 -12.69 -16.06 4.55
N ASP A 88 -12.64 -15.07 5.42
CA ASP A 88 -13.77 -14.21 5.72
C ASP A 88 -13.89 -13.09 4.66
N LEU A 89 -12.77 -12.62 4.16
CA LEU A 89 -12.65 -11.55 3.17
C LEU A 89 -11.88 -12.01 1.94
N ILE A 90 -12.24 -11.48 0.77
CA ILE A 90 -11.53 -11.68 -0.49
C ILE A 90 -11.14 -10.30 -1.04
N LEU A 91 -9.85 -10.10 -1.27
CA LEU A 91 -9.31 -8.92 -1.95
C LEU A 91 -9.00 -9.29 -3.39
N SER A 92 -9.67 -8.64 -4.34
CA SER A 92 -9.38 -8.68 -5.76
C SER A 92 -8.85 -7.35 -6.24
N ALA A 93 -7.90 -7.35 -7.18
CA ALA A 93 -7.35 -6.12 -7.73
C ALA A 93 -6.79 -6.28 -9.14
N GLU A 94 -6.71 -5.16 -9.84
CA GLU A 94 -6.17 -5.05 -11.19
C GLU A 94 -5.18 -3.89 -11.26
N LEU A 95 -3.99 -4.12 -11.83
CA LEU A 95 -3.04 -3.07 -12.16
C LEU A 95 -3.56 -2.33 -13.41
N ILE A 96 -3.95 -1.06 -13.24
CA ILE A 96 -4.61 -0.27 -14.28
C ILE A 96 -3.72 0.82 -14.88
N ASP A 97 -2.67 1.25 -14.16
CA ASP A 97 -1.70 2.21 -14.68
C ASP A 97 -0.31 2.01 -14.07
N PHE A 98 0.70 2.35 -14.86
CA PHE A 98 2.11 2.47 -14.47
C PHE A 98 2.66 3.74 -15.10
N ASN A 99 3.23 4.61 -14.29
CA ASN A 99 3.78 5.87 -14.78
C ASN A 99 5.17 6.13 -14.19
N ARG A 100 6.10 6.59 -15.05
CA ARG A 100 7.41 7.10 -14.68
C ARG A 100 7.58 8.53 -15.21
N GLY A 101 7.49 9.51 -14.34
CA GLY A 101 7.60 10.93 -14.67
C GLY A 101 8.81 11.60 -14.05
N GLY A 102 9.47 12.51 -14.79
CA GLY A 102 10.50 13.38 -14.23
C GLY A 102 9.87 14.44 -13.33
N ILE A 103 10.47 14.69 -12.17
CA ILE A 103 9.97 15.69 -11.20
C ILE A 103 10.98 16.80 -10.91
N THR A 104 12.27 16.54 -11.09
CA THR A 104 13.33 17.53 -10.91
C THR A 104 14.26 17.52 -12.11
N TYR A 105 14.67 18.71 -12.57
CA TYR A 105 15.51 18.89 -13.74
C TYR A 105 16.72 19.75 -13.37
N ASP A 106 17.84 19.56 -14.09
CA ASP A 106 18.98 20.44 -13.99
C ASP A 106 18.84 21.67 -14.93
N SER A 107 19.85 22.55 -14.92
CA SER A 107 19.88 23.77 -15.76
C SER A 107 19.95 23.46 -17.26
N SER A 108 20.13 22.22 -17.66
CA SER A 108 20.19 21.74 -19.04
C SER A 108 18.98 20.85 -19.41
N ASP A 109 17.90 20.93 -18.63
CA ASP A 109 16.66 20.16 -18.79
C ASP A 109 16.85 18.62 -18.71
N ASN A 110 17.94 18.13 -18.11
CA ASN A 110 18.08 16.71 -17.81
C ASN A 110 17.36 16.35 -16.51
N VAL A 111 16.63 15.24 -16.53
CA VAL A 111 15.91 14.77 -15.34
C VAL A 111 16.90 14.28 -14.29
N GLN A 112 16.85 14.87 -13.11
CA GLN A 112 17.65 14.51 -11.93
C GLN A 112 16.91 13.57 -10.99
N GLU A 113 15.58 13.65 -10.97
CA GLU A 113 14.75 12.83 -10.10
C GLU A 113 13.49 12.40 -10.84
N TYR A 114 13.14 11.11 -10.71
CA TYR A 114 11.92 10.52 -11.26
C TYR A 114 10.98 10.08 -10.15
N ARG A 115 9.68 10.10 -10.47
CA ARG A 115 8.63 9.41 -9.69
C ARG A 115 8.15 8.20 -10.45
N ILE A 116 8.03 7.07 -9.75
CA ILE A 116 7.31 5.89 -10.21
C ILE A 116 5.99 5.83 -9.47
N LYS A 117 4.91 5.60 -10.20
CA LYS A 117 3.56 5.45 -9.68
C LYS A 117 2.92 4.21 -10.26
N LEU A 118 2.42 3.33 -9.38
CA LEU A 118 1.62 2.15 -9.70
C LEU A 118 0.19 2.43 -9.28
N VAL A 119 -0.78 2.17 -10.15
CA VAL A 119 -2.20 2.44 -9.86
C VAL A 119 -2.99 1.15 -10.01
N VAL A 120 -3.80 0.84 -9.02
CA VAL A 120 -4.67 -0.32 -9.01
C VAL A 120 -6.14 0.07 -8.87
N SER A 121 -7.02 -0.77 -9.42
CA SER A 121 -8.42 -0.83 -9.05
C SER A 121 -8.59 -2.07 -8.17
N MET A 122 -9.27 -1.94 -7.05
CA MET A 122 -9.39 -3.02 -6.07
C MET A 122 -10.77 -3.07 -5.45
N GLU A 123 -11.17 -4.26 -5.02
CA GLU A 123 -12.43 -4.52 -4.36
C GLU A 123 -12.23 -5.53 -3.23
N LEU A 124 -12.80 -5.22 -2.06
CA LEU A 124 -12.86 -6.11 -0.92
C LEU A 124 -14.29 -6.62 -0.78
N THR A 125 -14.46 -7.93 -0.74
CA THR A 125 -15.75 -8.59 -0.59
C THR A 125 -15.77 -9.51 0.62
N GLU A 126 -16.92 -9.68 1.21
CA GLU A 126 -17.17 -10.72 2.21
C GLU A 126 -17.32 -12.07 1.51
N ALA A 127 -16.49 -13.05 1.85
CA ALA A 127 -16.40 -14.32 1.13
C ALA A 127 -17.72 -15.12 1.19
N LYS A 128 -18.43 -15.10 2.32
CA LYS A 128 -19.66 -15.89 2.52
C LYS A 128 -20.87 -15.34 1.79
N SER A 129 -21.03 -14.02 1.77
CA SER A 129 -22.21 -13.37 1.19
C SER A 129 -21.97 -12.82 -0.22
N GLY A 130 -20.71 -12.67 -0.62
CA GLY A 130 -20.33 -11.97 -1.85
C GLY A 130 -20.59 -10.46 -1.81
N LYS A 131 -20.93 -9.92 -0.64
CA LYS A 131 -21.21 -8.50 -0.48
C LYS A 131 -19.92 -7.68 -0.58
N THR A 132 -19.91 -6.67 -1.42
CA THR A 132 -18.82 -5.68 -1.46
C THR A 132 -18.75 -4.91 -0.15
N VAL A 133 -17.61 -4.98 0.51
CA VAL A 133 -17.30 -4.19 1.70
C VAL A 133 -16.89 -2.79 1.28
N TRP A 134 -15.95 -2.71 0.35
CA TRP A 134 -15.56 -1.48 -0.33
C TRP A 134 -14.96 -1.77 -1.71
N LYS A 135 -14.99 -0.75 -2.54
CA LYS A 135 -14.37 -0.75 -3.87
C LYS A 135 -13.70 0.58 -4.11
N GLU A 136 -12.50 0.55 -4.68
CA GLU A 136 -11.71 1.74 -4.93
C GLU A 136 -10.95 1.61 -6.25
N SER A 137 -11.02 2.67 -7.05
CA SER A 137 -10.30 2.77 -8.30
C SER A 137 -9.32 3.93 -8.26
N GLY A 138 -8.16 3.77 -8.87
CA GLY A 138 -7.13 4.80 -8.85
C GLY A 138 -6.31 4.82 -7.57
N PHE A 139 -6.33 3.75 -6.78
CA PHE A 139 -5.50 3.62 -5.60
C PHE A 139 -4.04 3.43 -5.99
N ALA A 140 -3.14 4.24 -5.42
CA ALA A 140 -1.78 4.31 -5.90
C ALA A 140 -0.73 4.10 -4.80
N GLY A 141 0.35 3.41 -5.17
CA GLY A 141 1.64 3.43 -4.48
C GLY A 141 2.67 4.15 -5.32
N GLU A 142 3.58 4.87 -4.68
CA GLU A 142 4.58 5.65 -5.39
C GLU A 142 5.91 5.74 -4.64
N THR A 143 6.96 6.01 -5.40
CA THR A 143 8.29 6.34 -4.88
C THR A 143 8.98 7.33 -5.79
N THR A 144 9.99 8.02 -5.26
CA THR A 144 10.91 8.83 -6.07
C THR A 144 12.31 8.25 -6.02
N TYR A 145 13.09 8.48 -7.06
CA TYR A 145 14.50 8.09 -7.09
C TYR A 145 15.34 9.08 -7.87
N ARG A 146 16.59 9.26 -7.44
CA ARG A 146 17.57 10.11 -8.11
C ARG A 146 18.45 9.30 -9.05
N THR A 147 18.79 9.93 -10.18
CA THR A 147 19.64 9.34 -11.23
C THR A 147 21.12 9.65 -11.06
N SER A 148 21.46 10.50 -10.07
CA SER A 148 22.83 10.93 -9.80
C SER A 148 23.00 11.42 -8.36
N GLY A 149 24.26 11.45 -7.91
CA GLY A 149 24.63 11.96 -6.58
C GLY A 149 24.64 10.89 -5.48
N SER A 150 24.81 11.32 -4.24
CA SER A 150 24.96 10.40 -3.07
C SER A 150 23.70 9.61 -2.73
N LEU A 151 22.56 10.01 -3.25
CA LEU A 151 21.25 9.35 -3.06
C LEU A 151 20.77 8.67 -4.35
N GLU A 152 21.68 8.38 -5.27
CA GLU A 152 21.38 7.65 -6.49
C GLU A 152 20.81 6.26 -6.16
N THR A 153 19.72 5.90 -6.82
CA THR A 153 19.07 4.60 -6.67
C THR A 153 18.75 4.06 -8.06
N SER A 154 18.88 2.75 -8.24
CA SER A 154 18.51 2.13 -9.50
C SER A 154 16.99 2.20 -9.73
N GLU A 155 16.59 2.30 -10.97
CA GLU A 155 15.17 2.27 -11.37
C GLU A 155 14.48 0.97 -10.90
N SER A 156 15.20 -0.17 -10.94
CA SER A 156 14.67 -1.44 -10.42
C SER A 156 14.34 -1.36 -8.94
N ALA A 157 15.26 -0.86 -8.12
CA ALA A 157 15.03 -0.71 -6.69
C ALA A 157 13.90 0.29 -6.40
N ALA A 158 13.77 1.33 -7.21
CA ALA A 158 12.66 2.28 -7.08
C ALA A 158 11.31 1.63 -7.41
N ILE A 159 11.25 0.76 -8.42
CA ILE A 159 10.03 -0.02 -8.73
C ILE A 159 9.67 -0.92 -7.54
N ASP A 160 10.64 -1.63 -6.97
CA ASP A 160 10.41 -2.50 -5.80
C ASP A 160 9.92 -1.69 -4.59
N ASN A 161 10.45 -0.48 -4.38
CA ASN A 161 9.97 0.44 -3.34
C ASN A 161 8.54 0.93 -3.60
N ALA A 162 8.17 1.23 -4.85
CA ALA A 162 6.80 1.60 -5.20
C ALA A 162 5.81 0.45 -4.98
N ILE A 163 6.21 -0.79 -5.27
CA ILE A 163 5.43 -2.01 -4.98
C ILE A 163 5.25 -2.17 -3.47
N ALA A 164 6.30 -1.97 -2.69
CA ALA A 164 6.25 -2.06 -1.23
C ALA A 164 5.35 -0.97 -0.61
N ASP A 165 5.41 0.28 -1.13
CA ASP A 165 4.52 1.36 -0.71
C ASP A 165 3.06 1.03 -1.03
N LEU A 166 2.78 0.55 -2.26
CA LEU A 166 1.45 0.12 -2.66
C LEU A 166 0.90 -0.97 -1.73
N ALA A 167 1.70 -2.01 -1.47
CA ALA A 167 1.31 -3.11 -0.59
C ALA A 167 1.01 -2.64 0.84
N LYS A 168 1.86 -1.76 1.39
CA LYS A 168 1.64 -1.15 2.70
C LYS A 168 0.30 -0.41 2.75
N ARG A 169 0.05 0.47 1.78
CA ARG A 169 -1.17 1.28 1.72
C ARG A 169 -2.44 0.44 1.52
N ILE A 170 -2.37 -0.65 0.74
CA ILE A 170 -3.50 -1.59 0.57
C ILE A 170 -3.86 -2.24 1.91
N VAL A 171 -2.87 -2.71 2.67
CA VAL A 171 -3.10 -3.31 3.98
C VAL A 171 -3.67 -2.27 4.96
N GLU A 172 -3.08 -1.09 5.05
CA GLU A 172 -3.59 0.03 5.87
C GLU A 172 -5.04 0.37 5.51
N ARG A 173 -5.36 0.50 4.20
CA ARG A 173 -6.73 0.75 3.72
C ARG A 173 -7.71 -0.33 4.16
N THR A 174 -7.26 -1.57 4.23
CA THR A 174 -8.13 -2.70 4.62
C THR A 174 -8.39 -2.72 6.13
N ILE A 175 -7.42 -2.37 6.96
CA ILE A 175 -7.51 -2.52 8.42
C ILE A 175 -7.93 -1.25 9.16
N GLU A 176 -7.78 -0.06 8.56
CA GLU A 176 -7.98 1.24 9.23
C GLU A 176 -9.28 1.95 8.83
N ALA A 177 -9.87 1.62 7.70
CA ALA A 177 -10.96 2.39 7.09
C ALA A 177 -12.31 1.64 7.10
N TRP A 178 -12.82 1.38 8.28
CA TRP A 178 -14.16 0.80 8.47
C TRP A 178 -15.12 1.81 9.07
#